data_5825d0f7f5371eb43075110e9bc9c803
#
_entry.id   5825d0f7f5371eb43075110e9bc9c803
#
_cell.length_a   1.000
_cell.length_b   1.000
_cell.length_c   1.000
_cell.angle_alpha   90.00
_cell.angle_beta   90.00
_cell.angle_gamma   90.00
#
_symmetry.space_group_name_H-M   'P 1'
#
loop_
_entity.id
_entity.type
_entity.pdbx_description
1 polymer ?
#
loop_
_entity_poly.entity_id
_entity_poly.type
_entity_poly.pdbx_seq_one_letter_code
_entity_poly.pdbx_strand_id
1 'polypeptide(L)'
;MSGHQVRNFKAICGKVEREGHATRRFTLVRSVAEQPHALLRAALLDQGWREGDPVTAISDGDPALPALVRSATGGPVEHILDWFHLSMRVQHVEQVMRGLCALEPPPLARLDPAQIDVERLRHLLWSGHHDKACEALGRITGWAKDAAMLNDPAVEAGMRRLAARCAERRSYIETNEGALIDYGERYRAGKPISTSRAEGTVNQLVSARMNKRRQMRWSPRGAHRVLQVRAAVLDGQFGHQAIQLAA
;
A
#
# COMPACT_ATOMS: atom_id res chain seq x y z
N MET A 1 -6.98 22.48 33.12
CA MET A 1 -7.57 22.02 31.85
C MET A 1 -6.54 21.11 31.17
N SER A 2 -6.68 19.77 31.24
CA SER A 2 -5.72 18.85 30.64
C SER A 2 -5.96 18.82 29.14
N GLY A 3 -4.95 19.28 28.37
CA GLY A 3 -4.98 19.23 26.91
C GLY A 3 -5.15 17.80 26.43
N HIS A 4 -6.23 17.53 25.72
CA HIS A 4 -6.47 16.26 25.06
C HIS A 4 -5.47 16.08 23.93
N GLN A 5 -4.39 15.31 24.16
CA GLN A 5 -3.52 14.85 23.11
C GLN A 5 -4.33 13.88 22.22
N VAL A 6 -4.51 14.25 20.96
CA VAL A 6 -5.00 13.33 19.92
C VAL A 6 -3.95 12.25 19.73
N ARG A 7 -4.16 11.07 20.29
CA ARG A 7 -3.27 9.92 20.11
C ARG A 7 -3.67 9.16 18.86
N ASN A 8 -2.90 9.33 17.80
CA ASN A 8 -3.01 8.50 16.61
C ASN A 8 -2.52 7.08 16.94
N PHE A 9 -3.25 6.06 16.50
CA PHE A 9 -2.82 4.68 16.58
C PHE A 9 -2.85 4.03 15.20
N LYS A 10 -1.96 3.06 14.97
CA LYS A 10 -1.87 2.32 13.71
C LYS A 10 -2.65 1.02 13.84
N ALA A 11 -3.67 0.84 12.98
CA ALA A 11 -4.36 -0.42 12.79
C ALA A 11 -3.77 -1.14 11.57
N ILE A 12 -3.54 -2.43 11.70
CA ILE A 12 -3.14 -3.33 10.62
C ILE A 12 -4.34 -4.21 10.32
N CYS A 13 -4.73 -4.26 9.06
CA CYS A 13 -5.79 -5.12 8.56
C CYS A 13 -5.28 -5.86 7.33
N GLY A 14 -5.56 -7.14 7.24
CA GLY A 14 -5.18 -7.95 6.12
C GLY A 14 -6.11 -9.13 5.94
N LYS A 15 -5.89 -9.87 4.87
CA LYS A 15 -6.56 -11.13 4.57
C LYS A 15 -5.53 -12.18 4.19
N VAL A 16 -5.83 -13.41 4.54
CA VAL A 16 -5.12 -14.61 4.11
C VAL A 16 -6.02 -15.34 3.13
N GLU A 17 -5.47 -15.68 1.98
CA GLU A 17 -6.17 -16.40 0.91
C GLU A 17 -5.36 -17.63 0.53
N ARG A 18 -6.05 -18.75 0.36
CA ARG A 18 -5.53 -19.99 -0.21
C ARG A 18 -6.58 -20.53 -1.18
N GLU A 19 -6.14 -21.08 -2.29
CA GLU A 19 -7.03 -21.69 -3.27
C GLU A 19 -7.85 -22.82 -2.63
N GLY A 20 -9.15 -22.86 -2.90
CA GLY A 20 -10.07 -23.83 -2.31
C GLY A 20 -10.50 -23.55 -0.86
N HIS A 21 -10.05 -22.47 -0.25
CA HIS A 21 -10.39 -22.08 1.12
C HIS A 21 -11.15 -20.74 1.16
N ALA A 22 -12.04 -20.58 2.15
CA ALA A 22 -12.68 -19.29 2.41
C ALA A 22 -11.66 -18.28 2.93
N THR A 23 -11.70 -17.05 2.43
CA THR A 23 -10.81 -15.95 2.88
C THR A 23 -10.86 -15.77 4.39
N ARG A 24 -9.70 -15.62 5.02
CA ARG A 24 -9.56 -15.30 6.44
C ARG A 24 -9.04 -13.88 6.62
N ARG A 25 -9.69 -13.11 7.47
CA ARG A 25 -9.30 -11.75 7.80
C ARG A 25 -8.56 -11.72 9.13
N PHE A 26 -7.53 -10.89 9.23
CA PHE A 26 -6.91 -10.57 10.50
C PHE A 26 -6.82 -9.05 10.69
N THR A 27 -6.93 -8.62 11.92
CA THR A 27 -6.87 -7.20 12.28
C THR A 27 -6.18 -7.04 13.62
N LEU A 28 -5.45 -5.96 13.79
CA LEU A 28 -4.88 -5.61 15.07
C LEU A 28 -4.59 -4.10 15.18
N VAL A 29 -4.58 -3.60 16.40
CA VAL A 29 -3.99 -2.28 16.71
C VAL A 29 -2.62 -2.52 17.31
N ARG A 30 -1.57 -2.06 16.63
CA ARG A 30 -0.18 -2.40 16.94
C ARG A 30 0.24 -2.07 18.39
N SER A 31 -0.25 -0.96 18.94
CA SER A 31 0.07 -0.53 20.31
C SER A 31 -0.62 -1.33 21.42
N VAL A 32 -1.53 -2.24 21.05
CA VAL A 32 -2.36 -3.00 22.00
C VAL A 32 -2.15 -4.51 21.87
N ALA A 33 -1.83 -4.98 20.67
CA ALA A 33 -1.62 -6.39 20.42
C ALA A 33 -0.33 -6.85 21.11
N GLU A 34 -0.45 -7.73 22.11
CA GLU A 34 0.70 -8.29 22.83
C GLU A 34 1.52 -9.22 21.95
N GLN A 35 0.86 -10.02 21.11
CA GLN A 35 1.48 -10.97 20.17
C GLN A 35 0.89 -10.82 18.78
N PRO A 36 1.24 -9.75 18.03
CA PRO A 36 0.65 -9.49 16.72
C PRO A 36 0.91 -10.61 15.69
N HIS A 37 2.07 -11.28 15.78
CA HIS A 37 2.41 -12.41 14.93
C HIS A 37 1.55 -13.65 15.19
N ALA A 38 1.09 -13.87 16.44
CA ALA A 38 0.24 -15.02 16.77
C ALA A 38 -1.15 -14.89 16.12
N LEU A 39 -1.70 -13.68 16.03
CA LEU A 39 -2.97 -13.44 15.34
C LEU A 39 -2.89 -13.77 13.85
N LEU A 40 -1.80 -13.36 13.20
CA LEU A 40 -1.59 -13.69 11.79
C LEU A 40 -1.30 -15.19 11.61
N ARG A 41 -0.49 -15.81 12.50
CA ARG A 41 -0.22 -17.26 12.46
C ARG A 41 -1.51 -18.06 12.59
N ALA A 42 -2.41 -17.68 13.49
CA ALA A 42 -3.72 -18.31 13.62
C ALA A 42 -4.51 -18.26 12.30
N ALA A 43 -4.55 -17.08 11.66
CA ALA A 43 -5.23 -16.91 10.38
C ALA A 43 -4.59 -17.77 9.25
N LEU A 44 -3.27 -17.94 9.25
CA LEU A 44 -2.56 -18.82 8.31
C LEU A 44 -2.91 -20.30 8.56
N LEU A 45 -2.88 -20.75 9.82
CA LEU A 45 -3.24 -22.12 10.20
C LEU A 45 -4.70 -22.45 9.84
N ASP A 46 -5.62 -21.53 10.06
CA ASP A 46 -7.03 -21.67 9.65
C ASP A 46 -7.21 -21.85 8.14
N GLN A 47 -6.25 -21.36 7.35
CA GLN A 47 -6.17 -21.57 5.90
C GLN A 47 -5.40 -22.86 5.54
N GLY A 48 -5.09 -23.71 6.51
CA GLY A 48 -4.37 -24.96 6.30
C GLY A 48 -2.88 -24.78 5.97
N TRP A 49 -2.31 -23.58 6.20
CA TRP A 49 -0.87 -23.37 6.11
C TRP A 49 -0.13 -24.24 7.14
N ARG A 50 0.97 -24.83 6.72
CA ARG A 50 1.86 -25.63 7.59
C ARG A 50 3.21 -24.96 7.63
N GLU A 51 3.96 -25.21 8.70
CA GLU A 51 5.32 -24.73 8.82
C GLU A 51 6.19 -25.22 7.66
N GLY A 52 6.87 -24.28 7.00
CA GLY A 52 7.63 -24.56 5.77
C GLY A 52 6.86 -24.31 4.46
N ASP A 53 5.53 -24.21 4.48
CA ASP A 53 4.78 -23.83 3.28
C ASP A 53 5.17 -22.40 2.82
N PRO A 54 5.33 -22.18 1.51
CA PRO A 54 5.66 -20.85 0.99
C PRO A 54 4.53 -19.84 1.24
N VAL A 55 4.91 -18.63 1.63
CA VAL A 55 3.98 -17.52 1.85
C VAL A 55 4.39 -16.32 1.01
N THR A 56 3.45 -15.81 0.21
CA THR A 56 3.60 -14.54 -0.50
C THR A 56 2.87 -13.44 0.26
N ALA A 57 3.56 -12.36 0.60
CA ALA A 57 3.01 -11.17 1.23
C ALA A 57 2.97 -10.02 0.23
N ILE A 58 1.79 -9.45 -0.02
CA ILE A 58 1.63 -8.26 -0.84
C ILE A 58 1.29 -7.08 0.07
N SER A 59 2.04 -5.99 0.00
CA SER A 59 1.83 -4.81 0.84
C SER A 59 2.27 -3.50 0.16
N ASP A 60 1.89 -2.37 0.77
CA ASP A 60 2.15 -1.01 0.29
C ASP A 60 3.59 -0.50 0.50
N GLY A 61 4.51 -1.37 0.94
CA GLY A 61 5.91 -1.03 1.21
C GLY A 61 6.19 -0.58 2.65
N ASP A 62 5.22 -0.72 3.57
CA ASP A 62 5.52 -0.57 5.00
C ASP A 62 6.36 -1.76 5.49
N PRO A 63 7.62 -1.56 5.93
CA PRO A 63 8.52 -2.64 6.31
C PRO A 63 8.02 -3.46 7.51
N ALA A 64 7.09 -2.91 8.30
CA ALA A 64 6.50 -3.61 9.43
C ALA A 64 5.58 -4.77 8.99
N LEU A 65 5.01 -4.72 7.78
CA LEU A 65 4.09 -5.75 7.29
C LEU A 65 4.83 -7.04 6.90
N PRO A 66 5.85 -7.03 6.02
CA PRO A 66 6.62 -8.25 5.76
C PRO A 66 7.37 -8.76 6.99
N ALA A 67 7.79 -7.89 7.91
CA ALA A 67 8.39 -8.31 9.18
C ALA A 67 7.37 -9.07 10.06
N LEU A 68 6.11 -8.61 10.11
CA LEU A 68 5.03 -9.30 10.82
C LEU A 68 4.79 -10.70 10.21
N VAL A 69 4.76 -10.81 8.88
CA VAL A 69 4.55 -12.10 8.20
C VAL A 69 5.72 -13.04 8.50
N ARG A 70 6.97 -12.60 8.38
CA ARG A 70 8.14 -13.39 8.75
C ARG A 70 8.10 -13.90 10.20
N SER A 71 7.70 -13.04 11.14
CA SER A 71 7.55 -13.42 12.54
C SER A 71 6.43 -14.43 12.77
N ALA A 72 5.36 -14.39 11.95
CA ALA A 72 4.25 -15.33 12.05
C ALA A 72 4.57 -16.71 11.44
N THR A 73 5.36 -16.74 10.36
CA THR A 73 5.71 -17.99 9.65
C THR A 73 6.96 -18.65 10.19
N GLY A 74 7.87 -17.89 10.80
CA GLY A 74 9.18 -18.38 11.22
C GLY A 74 10.13 -18.72 10.07
N GLY A 75 9.77 -18.39 8.81
CA GLY A 75 10.50 -18.76 7.60
C GLY A 75 10.56 -17.65 6.55
N PRO A 76 11.13 -17.99 5.38
CA PRO A 76 11.22 -17.04 4.27
C PRO A 76 9.84 -16.67 3.74
N VAL A 77 9.67 -15.40 3.40
CA VAL A 77 8.44 -14.83 2.84
C VAL A 77 8.78 -14.14 1.54
N GLU A 78 8.09 -14.50 0.46
CA GLU A 78 8.11 -13.74 -0.78
C GLU A 78 7.34 -12.43 -0.56
N HIS A 79 8.04 -11.31 -0.45
CA HIS A 79 7.40 -10.01 -0.33
C HIS A 79 7.29 -9.34 -1.69
N ILE A 80 6.08 -8.91 -2.03
CA ILE A 80 5.77 -8.21 -3.28
C ILE A 80 5.16 -6.85 -2.95
N LEU A 81 5.68 -5.81 -3.59
CA LEU A 81 5.11 -4.48 -3.50
C LEU A 81 3.77 -4.44 -4.26
N ASP A 82 2.75 -3.88 -3.64
CA ASP A 82 1.41 -3.81 -4.21
C ASP A 82 1.38 -2.96 -5.48
N TRP A 83 1.01 -3.57 -6.61
CA TRP A 83 0.88 -2.89 -7.90
C TRP A 83 -0.12 -1.73 -7.87
N PHE A 84 -1.25 -1.87 -7.15
CA PHE A 84 -2.24 -0.81 -7.07
C PHE A 84 -1.64 0.45 -6.44
N HIS A 85 -0.97 0.32 -5.30
CA HIS A 85 -0.29 1.43 -4.63
C HIS A 85 0.86 2.00 -5.46
N LEU A 86 1.65 1.14 -6.11
CA LEU A 86 2.74 1.58 -7.00
C LEU A 86 2.18 2.37 -8.19
N SER A 87 1.14 1.87 -8.86
CA SER A 87 0.52 2.52 -10.01
C SER A 87 -0.15 3.85 -9.66
N MET A 88 -0.81 3.94 -8.48
CA MET A 88 -1.36 5.20 -7.96
C MET A 88 -0.27 6.25 -7.74
N ARG A 89 0.90 5.82 -7.28
CA ARG A 89 2.04 6.72 -7.09
C ARG A 89 2.56 7.27 -8.43
N VAL A 90 2.60 6.45 -9.49
CA VAL A 90 2.93 6.91 -10.85
C VAL A 90 1.87 7.88 -11.36
N GLN A 91 0.60 7.59 -11.14
CA GLN A 91 -0.51 8.46 -11.55
C GLN A 91 -0.39 9.90 -10.99
N HIS A 92 0.15 10.07 -9.79
CA HIS A 92 0.38 11.41 -9.25
C HIS A 92 1.44 12.20 -10.05
N VAL A 93 2.46 11.54 -10.60
CA VAL A 93 3.44 12.16 -11.50
C VAL A 93 2.76 12.54 -12.82
N GLU A 94 2.01 11.61 -13.41
CA GLU A 94 1.22 11.83 -14.63
C GLU A 94 0.25 13.02 -14.49
N GLN A 95 -0.41 13.16 -13.33
CA GLN A 95 -1.34 14.26 -13.07
C GLN A 95 -0.63 15.62 -13.03
N VAL A 96 0.54 15.70 -12.40
CA VAL A 96 1.33 16.95 -12.37
C VAL A 96 1.79 17.32 -13.77
N MET A 97 2.28 16.35 -14.56
CA MET A 97 2.69 16.58 -15.94
C MET A 97 1.52 17.08 -16.80
N ARG A 98 0.36 16.43 -16.73
CA ARG A 98 -0.85 16.87 -17.44
C ARG A 98 -1.27 18.29 -17.06
N GLY A 99 -1.15 18.65 -15.77
CA GLY A 99 -1.41 20.01 -15.32
C GLY A 99 -0.46 21.03 -15.94
N LEU A 100 0.82 20.71 -16.09
CA LEU A 100 1.80 21.57 -16.76
C LEU A 100 1.52 21.70 -18.27
N CYS A 101 1.13 20.61 -18.93
CA CYS A 101 0.77 20.64 -20.37
C CYS A 101 -0.50 21.46 -20.66
N ALA A 102 -1.36 21.67 -19.66
CA ALA A 102 -2.62 22.42 -19.80
C ALA A 102 -2.50 23.91 -19.44
N LEU A 103 -1.31 24.40 -19.12
CA LEU A 103 -1.10 25.81 -18.79
C LEU A 103 -1.19 26.71 -20.03
N GLU A 104 -1.80 27.87 -19.86
CA GLU A 104 -1.84 28.93 -20.87
C GLU A 104 -1.38 30.27 -20.22
N PRO A 105 -0.31 30.88 -20.74
CA PRO A 105 0.54 30.42 -21.85
C PRO A 105 1.32 29.13 -21.48
N PRO A 106 1.73 28.34 -22.49
CA PRO A 106 2.50 27.13 -22.22
C PRO A 106 3.86 27.48 -21.61
N PRO A 107 4.45 26.56 -20.81
CA PRO A 107 5.78 26.75 -20.26
C PRO A 107 6.84 27.02 -21.35
N LEU A 108 7.81 27.89 -21.04
CA LEU A 108 8.93 28.20 -21.95
C LEU A 108 9.81 26.97 -22.24
N ALA A 109 9.93 26.07 -21.25
CA ALA A 109 10.65 24.82 -21.43
C ALA A 109 9.80 23.80 -22.22
N ARG A 110 10.42 23.13 -23.18
CA ARG A 110 9.78 22.06 -23.94
C ARG A 110 9.45 20.87 -23.00
N LEU A 111 8.18 20.46 -22.97
CA LEU A 111 7.70 19.38 -22.09
C LEU A 111 7.92 17.99 -22.69
N ASP A 112 8.05 17.87 -24.01
CA ASP A 112 8.04 16.59 -24.74
C ASP A 112 9.00 15.54 -24.19
N PRO A 113 10.29 15.83 -23.88
CA PRO A 113 11.20 14.80 -23.40
C PRO A 113 10.80 14.22 -22.06
N ALA A 114 10.34 15.08 -21.13
CA ALA A 114 9.89 14.67 -19.82
C ALA A 114 8.53 13.96 -19.87
N GLN A 115 7.64 14.38 -20.76
CA GLN A 115 6.35 13.74 -20.98
C GLN A 115 6.52 12.30 -21.46
N ILE A 116 7.41 12.05 -22.43
CA ILE A 116 7.72 10.70 -22.92
C ILE A 116 8.21 9.80 -21.78
N ASP A 117 9.11 10.30 -20.95
CA ASP A 117 9.60 9.54 -19.79
C ASP A 117 8.47 9.25 -18.77
N VAL A 118 7.59 10.21 -18.49
CA VAL A 118 6.43 10.02 -17.61
C VAL A 118 5.48 8.96 -18.15
N GLU A 119 5.15 8.98 -19.43
CA GLU A 119 4.26 8.01 -20.08
C GLU A 119 4.83 6.59 -20.02
N ARG A 120 6.14 6.42 -20.08
CA ARG A 120 6.83 5.12 -20.03
C ARG A 120 6.92 4.53 -18.62
N LEU A 121 6.86 5.34 -17.56
CA LEU A 121 7.09 4.89 -16.17
C LEU A 121 6.23 3.68 -15.79
N ARG A 122 4.94 3.74 -16.11
CA ARG A 122 4.00 2.66 -15.76
C ARG A 122 4.37 1.36 -16.47
N HIS A 123 4.75 1.42 -17.74
CA HIS A 123 5.14 0.24 -18.51
C HIS A 123 6.47 -0.34 -18.01
N LEU A 124 7.46 0.51 -17.72
CA LEU A 124 8.75 0.07 -17.18
C LEU A 124 8.58 -0.69 -15.86
N LEU A 125 7.76 -0.16 -14.93
CA LEU A 125 7.48 -0.81 -13.66
C LEU A 125 6.64 -2.08 -13.83
N TRP A 126 5.69 -2.09 -14.77
CA TRP A 126 4.88 -3.27 -15.07
C TRP A 126 5.71 -4.45 -15.58
N SER A 127 6.72 -4.17 -16.37
CA SER A 127 7.62 -5.16 -17.01
C SER A 127 8.89 -5.43 -16.20
N GLY A 128 8.95 -5.07 -14.92
CA GLY A 128 10.09 -5.35 -14.04
C GLY A 128 11.35 -4.49 -14.31
N HIS A 129 11.25 -3.45 -15.16
CA HIS A 129 12.38 -2.57 -15.50
C HIS A 129 12.49 -1.39 -14.52
N HIS A 130 12.59 -1.67 -13.22
CA HIS A 130 12.60 -0.65 -12.17
C HIS A 130 13.86 0.23 -12.22
N ASP A 131 15.03 -0.28 -12.63
CA ASP A 131 16.23 0.52 -12.84
C ASP A 131 16.00 1.62 -13.87
N LYS A 132 15.43 1.25 -15.04
CA LYS A 132 15.09 2.22 -16.10
C LYS A 132 14.01 3.20 -15.67
N ALA A 133 13.08 2.79 -14.80
CA ALA A 133 12.10 3.70 -14.21
C ALA A 133 12.78 4.71 -13.27
N CYS A 134 13.73 4.28 -12.45
CA CYS A 134 14.54 5.16 -11.60
C CYS A 134 15.38 6.15 -12.39
N GLU A 135 15.99 5.70 -13.50
CA GLU A 135 16.72 6.59 -14.42
C GLU A 135 15.80 7.64 -15.05
N ALA A 136 14.62 7.24 -15.54
CA ALA A 136 13.63 8.16 -16.11
C ALA A 136 13.18 9.20 -15.06
N LEU A 137 12.86 8.78 -13.83
CA LEU A 137 12.52 9.68 -12.74
C LEU A 137 13.66 10.64 -12.39
N GLY A 138 14.92 10.18 -12.47
CA GLY A 138 16.11 11.02 -12.32
C GLY A 138 16.21 12.10 -13.39
N ARG A 139 16.04 11.74 -14.67
CA ARG A 139 16.05 12.69 -15.80
C ARG A 139 14.94 13.72 -15.67
N ILE A 140 13.70 13.30 -15.38
CA ILE A 140 12.57 14.20 -15.15
C ILE A 140 12.86 15.16 -14.00
N THR A 141 13.44 14.66 -12.91
CA THR A 141 13.78 15.48 -11.73
C THR A 141 14.81 16.56 -12.08
N GLY A 142 15.87 16.21 -12.80
CA GLY A 142 16.90 17.16 -13.25
C GLY A 142 16.29 18.21 -14.18
N TRP A 143 15.65 17.76 -15.24
CA TRP A 143 14.98 18.63 -16.21
C TRP A 143 13.98 19.60 -15.54
N ALA A 144 13.13 19.11 -14.64
CA ALA A 144 12.13 19.96 -13.99
C ALA A 144 12.75 20.99 -13.04
N LYS A 145 13.89 20.71 -12.42
CA LYS A 145 14.63 21.70 -11.60
C LYS A 145 15.21 22.80 -12.48
N ASP A 146 15.83 22.45 -13.60
CA ASP A 146 16.42 23.41 -14.53
C ASP A 146 15.32 24.26 -15.18
N ALA A 147 14.24 23.63 -15.62
CA ALA A 147 13.08 24.30 -16.21
C ALA A 147 12.39 25.28 -15.24
N ALA A 148 12.36 24.97 -13.95
CA ALA A 148 11.79 25.86 -12.95
C ALA A 148 12.46 27.24 -12.89
N MET A 149 13.75 27.31 -13.19
CA MET A 149 14.53 28.55 -13.16
C MET A 149 14.23 29.51 -14.35
N LEU A 150 13.59 28.98 -15.39
CA LEU A 150 13.38 29.69 -16.67
C LEU A 150 11.95 30.23 -16.81
N ASN A 151 11.07 29.95 -15.87
CA ASN A 151 9.63 30.21 -16.01
C ASN A 151 9.11 31.19 -14.95
N ASP A 152 7.87 31.65 -15.18
CA ASP A 152 7.17 32.46 -14.21
C ASP A 152 6.83 31.69 -12.92
N PRO A 153 6.42 32.38 -11.81
CA PRO A 153 6.20 31.74 -10.52
C PRO A 153 5.15 30.61 -10.52
N ALA A 154 4.15 30.67 -11.41
CA ALA A 154 3.10 29.65 -11.45
C ALA A 154 3.63 28.34 -12.08
N VAL A 155 4.35 28.46 -13.20
CA VAL A 155 5.02 27.34 -13.87
C VAL A 155 6.14 26.80 -13.01
N GLU A 156 6.95 27.66 -12.38
CA GLU A 156 8.00 27.29 -11.44
C GLU A 156 7.45 26.38 -10.32
N ALA A 157 6.33 26.75 -9.69
CA ALA A 157 5.71 25.94 -8.65
C ALA A 157 5.27 24.56 -9.14
N GLY A 158 4.76 24.47 -10.37
CA GLY A 158 4.42 23.21 -11.05
C GLY A 158 5.64 22.32 -11.30
N MET A 159 6.73 22.93 -11.84
CA MET A 159 7.99 22.24 -12.11
C MET A 159 8.65 21.72 -10.83
N ARG A 160 8.72 22.54 -9.77
CA ARG A 160 9.22 22.14 -8.45
C ARG A 160 8.40 20.98 -7.86
N ARG A 161 7.07 20.99 -8.05
CA ARG A 161 6.19 19.91 -7.62
C ARG A 161 6.47 18.62 -8.39
N LEU A 162 6.67 18.70 -9.71
CA LEU A 162 7.04 17.55 -10.54
C LEU A 162 8.37 16.94 -10.07
N ALA A 163 9.40 17.77 -9.91
CA ALA A 163 10.71 17.33 -9.42
C ALA A 163 10.62 16.63 -8.05
N ALA A 164 9.89 17.22 -7.12
CA ALA A 164 9.71 16.64 -5.78
C ALA A 164 8.97 15.29 -5.83
N ARG A 165 7.92 15.18 -6.67
CA ARG A 165 7.20 13.92 -6.85
C ARG A 165 8.05 12.83 -7.49
N CYS A 166 8.83 13.16 -8.51
CA CYS A 166 9.73 12.21 -9.14
C CYS A 166 10.83 11.73 -8.18
N ALA A 167 11.45 12.63 -7.42
CA ALA A 167 12.45 12.28 -6.43
C ALA A 167 11.88 11.36 -5.33
N GLU A 168 10.67 11.68 -4.82
CA GLU A 168 9.98 10.86 -3.83
C GLU A 168 9.66 9.45 -4.38
N ARG A 169 9.23 9.35 -5.65
CA ARG A 169 8.93 8.06 -6.29
C ARG A 169 10.18 7.24 -6.53
N ARG A 170 11.25 7.87 -6.97
CA ARG A 170 12.55 7.22 -7.14
C ARG A 170 13.02 6.61 -5.81
N SER A 171 13.05 7.39 -4.74
CA SER A 171 13.45 6.90 -3.41
C SER A 171 12.55 5.76 -2.91
N TYR A 172 11.24 5.81 -3.19
CA TYR A 172 10.30 4.73 -2.84
C TYR A 172 10.60 3.43 -3.59
N ILE A 173 10.92 3.50 -4.90
CA ILE A 173 11.29 2.35 -5.72
C ILE A 173 12.61 1.76 -5.21
N GLU A 174 13.65 2.59 -5.03
CA GLU A 174 14.96 2.17 -4.51
C GLU A 174 14.85 1.50 -3.13
N THR A 175 14.06 2.06 -2.22
CA THR A 175 13.86 1.51 -0.87
C THR A 175 13.14 0.15 -0.89
N ASN A 176 12.31 -0.11 -1.89
CA ASN A 176 11.50 -1.34 -2.00
C ASN A 176 11.98 -2.26 -3.14
N GLU A 177 13.19 -2.07 -3.65
CA GLU A 177 13.73 -2.81 -4.80
C GLU A 177 13.55 -4.32 -4.67
N GLY A 178 13.87 -4.89 -3.51
CA GLY A 178 13.75 -6.32 -3.24
C GLY A 178 12.32 -6.88 -3.23
N ALA A 179 11.30 -6.00 -3.34
CA ALA A 179 9.88 -6.38 -3.41
C ALA A 179 9.26 -6.06 -4.77
N LEU A 180 10.04 -5.54 -5.72
CA LEU A 180 9.61 -5.27 -7.08
C LEU A 180 9.81 -6.51 -7.96
N ILE A 181 8.86 -6.76 -8.84
CA ILE A 181 8.82 -7.94 -9.71
C ILE A 181 8.41 -7.55 -11.14
N ASP A 182 8.46 -8.48 -12.08
CA ASP A 182 7.70 -8.38 -13.33
C ASP A 182 6.22 -8.65 -13.03
N TYR A 183 5.45 -7.58 -12.87
CA TYR A 183 4.01 -7.67 -12.61
C TYR A 183 3.24 -8.24 -13.79
N GLY A 184 3.69 -7.95 -15.02
CA GLY A 184 3.08 -8.46 -16.25
C GLY A 184 3.23 -9.97 -16.38
N GLU A 185 4.41 -10.52 -16.07
CA GLU A 185 4.64 -11.96 -16.05
C GLU A 185 3.78 -12.63 -14.98
N ARG A 186 3.79 -12.11 -13.74
CA ARG A 186 3.01 -12.65 -12.64
C ARG A 186 1.50 -12.60 -12.90
N TYR A 187 1.02 -11.50 -13.51
CA TYR A 187 -0.39 -11.35 -13.90
C TYR A 187 -0.81 -12.38 -14.96
N ARG A 188 0.01 -12.58 -16.01
CA ARG A 188 -0.23 -13.62 -17.04
C ARG A 188 -0.23 -15.02 -16.47
N ALA A 189 0.53 -15.26 -15.39
CA ALA A 189 0.53 -16.53 -14.64
C ALA A 189 -0.70 -16.69 -13.71
N GLY A 190 -1.68 -15.77 -13.75
CA GLY A 190 -2.89 -15.81 -12.90
C GLY A 190 -2.64 -15.53 -11.42
N LYS A 191 -1.44 -15.11 -11.05
CA LYS A 191 -1.07 -14.88 -9.65
C LYS A 191 -1.46 -13.46 -9.20
N PRO A 192 -1.80 -13.24 -7.92
CA PRO A 192 -2.17 -11.92 -7.41
C PRO A 192 -0.97 -10.98 -7.43
N ILE A 193 -1.22 -9.73 -7.85
CA ILE A 193 -0.23 -8.64 -7.93
C ILE A 193 -0.61 -7.44 -7.08
N SER A 194 -1.81 -7.46 -6.48
CA SER A 194 -2.37 -6.30 -5.82
C SER A 194 -3.27 -6.67 -4.65
N THR A 195 -3.30 -5.79 -3.66
CA THR A 195 -4.23 -5.84 -2.52
C THR A 195 -5.56 -5.15 -2.81
N SER A 196 -5.88 -4.76 -4.05
CA SER A 196 -7.13 -4.06 -4.41
C SER A 196 -8.38 -4.78 -3.91
N ARG A 197 -8.38 -6.12 -3.94
CA ARG A 197 -9.43 -6.95 -3.32
C ARG A 197 -9.43 -6.85 -1.78
N ALA A 198 -8.29 -6.53 -1.15
CA ALA A 198 -8.19 -6.34 0.30
C ALA A 198 -8.65 -4.95 0.72
N GLU A 199 -8.59 -3.93 -0.15
CA GLU A 199 -9.12 -2.60 0.15
C GLU A 199 -10.62 -2.62 0.46
N GLY A 200 -11.40 -3.43 -0.26
CA GLY A 200 -12.80 -3.71 0.08
C GLY A 200 -12.93 -4.24 1.51
N THR A 201 -12.01 -5.11 1.93
CA THR A 201 -11.96 -5.66 3.30
C THR A 201 -11.57 -4.59 4.32
N VAL A 202 -10.56 -3.75 4.04
CA VAL A 202 -10.18 -2.63 4.92
C VAL A 202 -11.33 -1.64 5.05
N ASN A 203 -12.01 -1.31 3.95
CA ASN A 203 -13.20 -0.45 3.98
C ASN A 203 -14.32 -1.06 4.81
N GLN A 204 -14.60 -2.34 4.68
CA GLN A 204 -15.59 -3.04 5.48
C GLN A 204 -15.20 -3.12 6.96
N LEU A 205 -13.94 -3.37 7.27
CA LEU A 205 -13.45 -3.51 8.65
C LEU A 205 -13.33 -2.16 9.37
N VAL A 206 -12.66 -1.19 8.74
CA VAL A 206 -12.29 0.09 9.35
C VAL A 206 -13.27 1.19 8.99
N SER A 207 -13.47 1.46 7.69
CA SER A 207 -14.16 2.67 7.24
C SER A 207 -15.64 2.68 7.61
N ALA A 208 -16.29 1.52 7.68
CA ALA A 208 -17.71 1.43 8.05
C ALA A 208 -17.99 1.86 9.50
N ARG A 209 -16.99 1.86 10.42
CA ARG A 209 -17.17 2.16 11.84
C ARG A 209 -16.22 3.19 12.42
N MET A 210 -15.03 3.39 11.82
CA MET A 210 -13.95 4.21 12.40
C MET A 210 -13.62 5.43 11.56
N ASN A 211 -14.15 5.55 10.33
CA ASN A 211 -13.83 6.63 9.41
C ASN A 211 -14.85 7.78 9.46
N LYS A 212 -14.53 8.85 8.75
CA LYS A 212 -15.08 10.22 8.70
C LYS A 212 -16.60 10.40 8.90
N ARG A 213 -17.44 9.41 8.58
CA ARG A 213 -18.90 9.51 8.72
C ARG A 213 -19.45 9.18 10.13
N ARG A 214 -18.62 8.53 10.97
CA ARG A 214 -19.00 8.14 12.35
C ARG A 214 -17.82 8.37 13.28
N GLN A 215 -17.39 9.62 13.40
CA GLN A 215 -16.29 10.01 14.28
C GLN A 215 -16.66 9.76 15.73
N MET A 216 -16.24 8.61 16.22
CA MET A 216 -16.21 8.32 17.66
C MET A 216 -14.76 8.42 18.14
N ARG A 217 -14.56 8.89 19.35
CA ARG A 217 -13.24 8.87 19.99
C ARG A 217 -12.93 7.43 20.40
N TRP A 218 -12.15 6.73 19.57
CA TRP A 218 -11.73 5.37 19.83
C TRP A 218 -10.50 5.34 20.73
N SER A 219 -10.58 4.60 21.86
CA SER A 219 -9.36 4.17 22.53
C SER A 219 -8.68 3.07 21.68
N PRO A 220 -7.34 2.93 21.70
CA PRO A 220 -6.65 1.86 20.98
C PRO A 220 -7.19 0.46 21.33
N ARG A 221 -7.49 0.20 22.60
CA ARG A 221 -8.09 -1.07 23.08
C ARG A 221 -9.50 -1.29 22.53
N GLY A 222 -10.35 -0.26 22.56
CA GLY A 222 -11.69 -0.33 22.00
C GLY A 222 -11.68 -0.58 20.50
N ALA A 223 -10.83 0.14 19.76
CA ALA A 223 -10.61 -0.06 18.33
C ALA A 223 -10.14 -1.49 18.03
N HIS A 224 -9.17 -2.00 18.78
CA HIS A 224 -8.66 -3.37 18.61
C HIS A 224 -9.76 -4.41 18.76
N ARG A 225 -10.56 -4.35 19.84
CA ARG A 225 -11.65 -5.31 20.09
C ARG A 225 -12.72 -5.25 19.00
N VAL A 226 -13.14 -4.05 18.60
CA VAL A 226 -14.17 -3.89 17.55
C VAL A 226 -13.68 -4.44 16.22
N LEU A 227 -12.41 -4.23 15.86
CA LEU A 227 -11.83 -4.78 14.65
C LEU A 227 -11.79 -6.31 14.68
N GLN A 228 -11.42 -6.93 15.80
CA GLN A 228 -11.43 -8.39 15.97
C GLN A 228 -12.85 -8.97 15.79
N VAL A 229 -13.85 -8.41 16.46
CA VAL A 229 -15.25 -8.83 16.32
C VAL A 229 -15.71 -8.69 14.87
N ARG A 230 -15.37 -7.59 14.20
CA ARG A 230 -15.77 -7.37 12.80
C ARG A 230 -15.12 -8.36 11.84
N ALA A 231 -13.84 -8.71 12.05
CA ALA A 231 -13.20 -9.75 11.27
C ALA A 231 -13.92 -11.09 11.44
N ALA A 232 -14.21 -11.50 12.68
CA ALA A 232 -14.92 -12.73 12.98
C ALA A 232 -16.33 -12.77 12.36
N VAL A 233 -17.08 -11.64 12.40
CA VAL A 233 -18.40 -11.52 11.74
C VAL A 233 -18.29 -11.69 10.23
N LEU A 234 -17.33 -11.00 9.58
CA LEU A 234 -17.15 -11.07 8.13
C LEU A 234 -16.64 -12.44 7.66
N ASP A 235 -15.96 -13.18 8.54
CA ASP A 235 -15.50 -14.56 8.30
C ASP A 235 -16.56 -15.62 8.66
N GLY A 236 -17.76 -15.20 9.09
CA GLY A 236 -18.84 -16.10 9.48
C GLY A 236 -18.59 -16.87 10.78
N GLN A 237 -17.61 -16.46 11.58
CA GLN A 237 -17.23 -17.16 12.82
C GLN A 237 -17.91 -16.61 14.07
N PHE A 238 -18.54 -15.44 13.98
CA PHE A 238 -19.21 -14.84 15.11
C PHE A 238 -20.52 -15.58 15.39
N GLY A 239 -20.63 -16.17 16.56
CA GLY A 239 -21.82 -16.92 17.01
C GLY A 239 -21.62 -18.42 17.13
N HIS A 240 -20.77 -19.07 16.33
CA HIS A 240 -20.54 -20.51 16.43
C HIS A 240 -19.71 -20.91 17.65
N GLN A 241 -18.70 -20.11 18.02
CA GLN A 241 -17.88 -20.37 19.21
C GLN A 241 -18.52 -19.94 20.53
N ALA A 242 -19.40 -18.94 20.51
CA ALA A 242 -20.10 -18.51 21.70
C ALA A 242 -21.11 -19.56 22.19
N ILE A 243 -21.64 -20.38 21.28
CA ILE A 243 -22.57 -21.47 21.61
C ILE A 243 -21.84 -22.68 22.23
N GLN A 244 -20.59 -22.94 21.80
CA GLN A 244 -19.76 -24.02 22.33
C GLN A 244 -19.17 -23.73 23.72
N LEU A 245 -19.04 -22.46 24.12
CA LEU A 245 -18.56 -22.07 25.45
C LEU A 245 -19.70 -21.94 26.48
N ALA A 246 -20.97 -21.98 26.05
CA ALA A 246 -22.13 -21.90 26.87
C ALA A 246 -22.84 -23.27 27.07
N ALA A 247 -22.32 -24.33 26.47
CA ALA A 247 -22.74 -25.73 26.63
C ALA A 247 -21.68 -26.52 27.39
#